data_56356b822f53f6a3da55809045ed31f4
#
_entry.id   56356b822f53f6a3da55809045ed31f4
#
_cell.length_a   1.000
_cell.length_b   1.000
_cell.length_c   1.000
_cell.angle_alpha   90.00
_cell.angle_beta   90.00
_cell.angle_gamma   90.00
#
_symmetry.space_group_name_H-M   'P 1'
#
loop_
_entity.id
_entity.type
_entity.pdbx_description
1 polymer ?
#
loop_
_entity_poly.entity_id
_entity_poly.type
_entity_poly.pdbx_seq_one_letter_code
_entity_poly.pdbx_strand_id
1 'polypeptide(L)'
;MSPRKAAALRDGEGDRSLREHLIAAAGRLMARRGTAGLTVRDIAREAQVADGVLYNHFEGKEELLALALHAHVRTVERELGERPTTAGSGTVEDNLRAYITQGLALHAAILPSFAGLLGRPEVLVRFASLPNPVAGGRGLRADLAAYLRAERDLGRLAPDASTEAAATMIIGACHELVLPHLLGGGTATALEIPPGFVDELLTVVLRGIGPAGTS
;
A
#
# COMPACT_ATOMS: atom_id res chain seq x y z
N MET A 1 -32.59 24.01 -13.01
CA MET A 1 -32.23 23.97 -11.56
C MET A 1 -30.73 24.00 -11.47
N SER A 2 -30.13 25.09 -10.99
CA SER A 2 -28.67 25.23 -10.84
C SER A 2 -28.16 24.26 -9.76
N PRO A 3 -27.05 23.53 -9.98
CA PRO A 3 -26.47 22.69 -8.96
C PRO A 3 -26.02 23.58 -7.80
N ARG A 4 -26.49 23.29 -6.60
CA ARG A 4 -26.01 23.94 -5.38
C ARG A 4 -24.51 23.64 -5.24
N LYS A 5 -23.68 24.67 -5.28
CA LYS A 5 -22.29 24.58 -4.81
C LYS A 5 -22.30 24.07 -3.37
N ALA A 6 -21.57 22.99 -3.10
CA ALA A 6 -21.42 22.49 -1.75
C ALA A 6 -20.96 23.64 -0.84
N ALA A 7 -21.59 23.78 0.31
CA ALA A 7 -21.45 24.96 1.19
C ALA A 7 -20.06 25.16 1.82
N ALA A 8 -19.11 24.22 1.57
CA ALA A 8 -17.75 24.21 2.12
C ALA A 8 -16.71 24.94 1.24
N LEU A 9 -17.11 25.60 0.15
CA LEU A 9 -16.20 26.07 -0.89
C LEU A 9 -16.20 27.59 -1.05
N ARG A 10 -16.11 28.32 0.04
CA ARG A 10 -15.94 29.78 -0.03
C ARG A 10 -14.57 30.13 0.54
N ASP A 11 -13.72 30.63 -0.35
CA ASP A 11 -12.42 31.27 -0.19
C ASP A 11 -11.22 30.40 -0.58
N GLY A 12 -10.09 30.96 -0.91
CA GLY A 12 -8.88 30.38 -1.50
C GLY A 12 -8.31 29.06 -0.90
N GLU A 13 -8.81 28.60 0.27
CA GLU A 13 -8.74 27.23 0.77
C GLU A 13 -9.69 26.29 -0.01
N GLY A 14 -10.70 26.83 -0.68
CA GLY A 14 -11.75 26.08 -1.34
C GLY A 14 -11.29 25.23 -2.52
N ASP A 15 -10.28 25.66 -3.25
CA ASP A 15 -9.80 24.92 -4.42
C ASP A 15 -9.00 23.67 -4.01
N ARG A 16 -8.14 23.80 -3.00
CA ARG A 16 -7.43 22.66 -2.40
C ARG A 16 -8.39 21.68 -1.74
N SER A 17 -9.37 22.19 -1.00
CA SER A 17 -10.40 21.38 -0.34
C SER A 17 -11.26 20.61 -1.35
N LEU A 18 -11.59 21.22 -2.51
CA LEU A 18 -12.35 20.54 -3.56
C LEU A 18 -11.53 19.45 -4.24
N ARG A 19 -10.25 19.70 -4.53
CA ARG A 19 -9.34 18.72 -5.08
C ARG A 19 -9.20 17.51 -4.15
N GLU A 20 -9.01 17.75 -2.86
CA GLU A 20 -8.95 16.68 -1.84
C GLU A 20 -10.26 15.92 -1.72
N HIS A 21 -11.40 16.62 -1.80
CA HIS A 21 -12.72 15.99 -1.77
C HIS A 21 -12.95 15.05 -2.96
N LEU A 22 -12.51 15.46 -4.17
CA LEU A 22 -12.58 14.62 -5.38
C LEU A 22 -11.69 13.39 -5.28
N ILE A 23 -10.47 13.53 -4.75
CA ILE A 23 -9.55 12.42 -4.50
C ILE A 23 -10.17 11.44 -3.50
N ALA A 24 -10.74 11.94 -2.41
CA ALA A 24 -11.39 11.12 -1.39
C ALA A 24 -12.63 10.38 -1.96
N ALA A 25 -13.45 11.04 -2.78
CA ALA A 25 -14.59 10.43 -3.44
C ALA A 25 -14.16 9.29 -4.39
N ALA A 26 -13.11 9.51 -5.18
CA ALA A 26 -12.54 8.47 -6.04
C ALA A 26 -11.98 7.30 -5.22
N GLY A 27 -11.29 7.57 -4.11
CA GLY A 27 -10.78 6.55 -3.18
C GLY A 27 -11.90 5.70 -2.57
N ARG A 28 -13.00 6.31 -2.13
CA ARG A 28 -14.18 5.57 -1.64
C ARG A 28 -14.80 4.66 -2.69
N LEU A 29 -14.89 5.14 -3.95
CA LEU A 29 -15.38 4.31 -5.05
C LEU A 29 -14.46 3.12 -5.33
N MET A 30 -13.14 3.35 -5.33
CA MET A 30 -12.14 2.29 -5.49
C MET A 30 -12.27 1.22 -4.40
N ALA A 31 -12.40 1.63 -3.14
CA ALA A 31 -12.57 0.72 -2.02
C ALA A 31 -13.84 -0.14 -2.12
N ARG A 32 -14.96 0.44 -2.62
CA ARG A 32 -16.25 -0.27 -2.71
C ARG A 32 -16.44 -1.12 -3.95
N ARG A 33 -15.90 -0.70 -5.09
CA ARG A 33 -16.20 -1.28 -6.42
C ARG A 33 -14.96 -1.71 -7.19
N GLY A 34 -13.76 -1.52 -6.61
CA GLY A 34 -12.50 -1.63 -7.35
C GLY A 34 -12.37 -0.48 -8.37
N THR A 35 -11.41 -0.63 -9.25
CA THR A 35 -11.06 0.39 -10.26
C THR A 35 -11.53 0.04 -11.67
N ALA A 36 -11.98 -1.21 -11.87
CA ALA A 36 -12.49 -1.67 -13.17
C ALA A 36 -13.74 -0.87 -13.57
N GLY A 37 -13.73 -0.29 -14.78
CA GLY A 37 -14.85 0.47 -15.31
C GLY A 37 -15.12 1.83 -14.66
N LEU A 38 -14.36 2.27 -13.66
CA LEU A 38 -14.56 3.54 -12.98
C LEU A 38 -14.46 4.72 -13.96
N THR A 39 -15.51 5.57 -14.00
CA THR A 39 -15.60 6.71 -14.89
C THR A 39 -15.49 8.04 -14.15
N VAL A 40 -15.16 9.13 -14.87
CA VAL A 40 -15.18 10.51 -14.35
C VAL A 40 -16.56 10.87 -13.82
N ARG A 41 -17.64 10.42 -14.50
CA ARG A 41 -19.03 10.66 -14.07
C ARG A 41 -19.36 9.97 -12.75
N ASP A 42 -18.82 8.78 -12.53
CA ASP A 42 -19.04 8.07 -11.25
C ASP A 42 -18.39 8.85 -10.11
N ILE A 43 -17.18 9.37 -10.32
CA ILE A 43 -16.46 10.16 -9.33
C ILE A 43 -17.17 11.49 -9.07
N ALA A 44 -17.62 12.19 -10.13
CA ALA A 44 -18.36 13.45 -9.99
C ALA A 44 -19.68 13.24 -9.21
N ARG A 45 -20.40 12.15 -9.50
CA ARG A 45 -21.62 11.78 -8.78
C ARG A 45 -21.35 11.47 -7.31
N GLU A 46 -20.30 10.69 -7.01
CA GLU A 46 -19.89 10.40 -5.65
C GLU A 46 -19.48 11.65 -4.88
N ALA A 47 -18.81 12.59 -5.54
CA ALA A 47 -18.38 13.87 -4.98
C ALA A 47 -19.51 14.92 -4.96
N GLN A 48 -20.67 14.63 -5.54
CA GLN A 48 -21.80 15.56 -5.66
C GLN A 48 -21.45 16.88 -6.41
N VAL A 49 -20.64 16.79 -7.45
CA VAL A 49 -20.26 17.93 -8.31
C VAL A 49 -20.66 17.69 -9.76
N ALA A 50 -20.61 18.74 -10.60
CA ALA A 50 -20.79 18.57 -12.03
C ALA A 50 -19.57 17.92 -12.68
N ASP A 51 -19.76 17.11 -13.73
CA ASP A 51 -18.70 16.36 -14.43
C ASP A 51 -17.51 17.26 -14.87
N GLY A 52 -17.80 18.48 -15.33
CA GLY A 52 -16.79 19.44 -15.81
C GLY A 52 -15.86 19.96 -14.70
N VAL A 53 -16.23 19.82 -13.43
CA VAL A 53 -15.41 20.30 -12.30
C VAL A 53 -14.09 19.57 -12.22
N LEU A 54 -14.07 18.27 -12.53
CA LEU A 54 -12.85 17.45 -12.45
C LEU A 54 -11.76 17.97 -13.39
N TYR A 55 -12.12 18.40 -14.59
CA TYR A 55 -11.17 18.90 -15.60
C TYR A 55 -10.54 20.25 -15.25
N ASN A 56 -11.09 20.96 -14.25
CA ASN A 56 -10.50 22.20 -13.74
C ASN A 56 -9.41 21.94 -12.68
N HIS A 57 -9.38 20.73 -12.10
CA HIS A 57 -8.52 20.39 -10.95
C HIS A 57 -7.48 19.32 -11.27
N PHE A 58 -7.64 18.59 -12.38
CA PHE A 58 -6.75 17.49 -12.78
C PHE A 58 -6.45 17.57 -14.28
N GLU A 59 -5.23 17.27 -14.67
CA GLU A 59 -4.81 17.17 -16.06
C GLU A 59 -5.61 16.12 -16.84
N GLY A 60 -6.12 15.11 -16.14
CA GLY A 60 -6.91 14.04 -16.70
C GLY A 60 -7.37 13.06 -15.65
N LYS A 61 -8.11 12.06 -16.13
CA LYS A 61 -8.63 10.97 -15.28
C LYS A 61 -7.50 10.16 -14.63
N GLU A 62 -6.40 9.98 -15.34
CA GLU A 62 -5.25 9.19 -14.93
C GLU A 62 -4.57 9.79 -13.70
N GLU A 63 -4.42 11.12 -13.66
CA GLU A 63 -3.91 11.84 -12.50
C GLU A 63 -4.83 11.64 -11.28
N LEU A 64 -6.13 11.87 -11.46
CA LEU A 64 -7.09 11.70 -10.38
C LEU A 64 -7.08 10.26 -9.84
N LEU A 65 -7.05 9.26 -10.72
CA LEU A 65 -7.02 7.86 -10.30
C LEU A 65 -5.72 7.49 -9.58
N ALA A 66 -4.57 7.99 -10.03
CA ALA A 66 -3.28 7.77 -9.36
C ALA A 66 -3.27 8.39 -7.95
N LEU A 67 -3.77 9.61 -7.79
CA LEU A 67 -3.88 10.29 -6.49
C LEU A 67 -4.89 9.60 -5.58
N ALA A 68 -6.01 9.12 -6.14
CA ALA A 68 -7.01 8.39 -5.37
C ALA A 68 -6.49 7.03 -4.90
N LEU A 69 -5.75 6.31 -5.75
CA LEU A 69 -5.07 5.07 -5.36
C LEU A 69 -4.05 5.32 -4.24
N HIS A 70 -3.26 6.39 -4.37
CA HIS A 70 -2.30 6.80 -3.34
C HIS A 70 -2.99 7.10 -2.01
N ALA A 71 -4.08 7.88 -2.04
CA ALA A 71 -4.88 8.19 -0.85
C ALA A 71 -5.53 6.93 -0.25
N HIS A 72 -6.00 6.00 -1.09
CA HIS A 72 -6.57 4.73 -0.64
C HIS A 72 -5.53 3.88 0.10
N VAL A 73 -4.34 3.68 -0.47
CA VAL A 73 -3.25 2.93 0.18
C VAL A 73 -2.88 3.55 1.53
N ARG A 74 -2.74 4.87 1.61
CA ARG A 74 -2.47 5.58 2.87
C ARG A 74 -3.59 5.40 3.91
N THR A 75 -4.83 5.34 3.46
CA THR A 75 -5.96 5.11 4.36
C THR A 75 -5.93 3.70 4.93
N VAL A 76 -5.73 2.69 4.09
CA VAL A 76 -5.59 1.29 4.52
C VAL A 76 -4.40 1.13 5.47
N GLU A 77 -3.24 1.72 5.17
CA GLU A 77 -2.07 1.68 6.06
C GLU A 77 -2.40 2.25 7.44
N ARG A 78 -3.09 3.38 7.50
CA ARG A 78 -3.47 4.02 8.76
C ARG A 78 -4.49 3.20 9.56
N GLU A 79 -5.44 2.55 8.87
CA GLU A 79 -6.45 1.68 9.49
C GLU A 79 -5.83 0.40 10.08
N LEU A 80 -4.78 -0.12 9.47
CA LEU A 80 -4.02 -1.26 9.99
C LEU A 80 -3.14 -0.89 11.21
N GLY A 81 -2.95 0.38 11.48
CA GLY A 81 -2.15 0.88 12.60
C GLY A 81 -0.64 0.86 12.35
N GLU A 82 0.10 1.27 13.38
CA GLU A 82 1.56 1.31 13.32
C GLU A 82 2.17 -0.10 13.30
N ARG A 83 3.23 -0.27 12.50
CA ARG A 83 4.00 -1.51 12.51
C ARG A 83 4.89 -1.56 13.76
N PRO A 84 5.02 -2.71 14.41
CA PRO A 84 5.88 -2.86 15.59
C PRO A 84 7.36 -2.93 15.19
N THR A 85 7.89 -1.81 14.72
CA THR A 85 9.28 -1.67 14.23
C THR A 85 10.13 -0.81 15.14
N THR A 86 9.83 -0.76 16.44
CA THR A 86 10.69 -0.09 17.42
C THR A 86 11.87 -1.01 17.74
N ALA A 87 13.04 -0.68 17.20
CA ALA A 87 14.25 -1.44 17.45
C ALA A 87 14.57 -1.49 18.96
N GLY A 88 15.02 -2.67 19.43
CA GLY A 88 15.33 -2.90 20.83
C GLY A 88 14.12 -3.32 21.68
N SER A 89 12.88 -3.27 21.17
CA SER A 89 11.69 -3.75 21.88
C SER A 89 11.31 -5.17 21.47
N GLY A 90 10.74 -5.94 22.40
CA GLY A 90 10.30 -7.32 22.13
C GLY A 90 11.41 -8.23 21.59
N THR A 91 11.05 -9.29 20.87
CA THR A 91 12.02 -10.11 20.12
C THR A 91 12.05 -9.70 18.66
N VAL A 92 13.20 -9.86 17.98
CA VAL A 92 13.31 -9.60 16.53
C VAL A 92 12.34 -10.50 15.76
N GLU A 93 12.19 -11.77 16.20
CA GLU A 93 11.29 -12.73 15.56
C GLU A 93 9.82 -12.29 15.65
N ASP A 94 9.34 -11.87 16.83
CA ASP A 94 7.95 -11.42 17.01
C ASP A 94 7.67 -10.14 16.22
N ASN A 95 8.62 -9.21 16.22
CA ASN A 95 8.51 -7.97 15.46
C ASN A 95 8.46 -8.22 13.95
N LEU A 96 9.29 -9.14 13.45
CA LEU A 96 9.26 -9.55 12.03
C LEU A 96 7.96 -10.27 11.69
N ARG A 97 7.47 -11.15 12.56
CA ARG A 97 6.19 -11.84 12.41
C ARG A 97 5.04 -10.84 12.25
N ALA A 98 4.95 -9.89 13.15
CA ALA A 98 3.94 -8.85 13.11
C ALA A 98 4.09 -7.97 11.86
N TYR A 99 5.33 -7.62 11.46
CA TYR A 99 5.61 -6.85 10.26
C TYR A 99 5.12 -7.55 8.98
N ILE A 100 5.44 -8.83 8.85
CA ILE A 100 5.04 -9.65 7.70
C ILE A 100 3.51 -9.79 7.65
N THR A 101 2.89 -10.12 8.79
CA THR A 101 1.43 -10.29 8.87
C THR A 101 0.70 -9.01 8.49
N GLN A 102 1.12 -7.86 9.02
CA GLN A 102 0.53 -6.57 8.69
C GLN A 102 0.81 -6.17 7.22
N GLY A 103 2.01 -6.47 6.70
CA GLY A 103 2.36 -6.26 5.30
C GLY A 103 1.46 -7.06 4.35
N LEU A 104 1.20 -8.33 4.67
CA LEU A 104 0.28 -9.18 3.91
C LEU A 104 -1.16 -8.66 3.99
N ALA A 105 -1.62 -8.21 5.17
CA ALA A 105 -2.94 -7.60 5.33
C ALA A 105 -3.08 -6.32 4.49
N LEU A 106 -2.05 -5.47 4.43
CA LEU A 106 -2.02 -4.31 3.56
C LEU A 106 -2.17 -4.71 2.09
N HIS A 107 -1.37 -5.67 1.62
CA HIS A 107 -1.44 -6.15 0.24
C HIS A 107 -2.82 -6.72 -0.09
N ALA A 108 -3.39 -7.56 0.78
CA ALA A 108 -4.73 -8.12 0.59
C ALA A 108 -5.80 -7.02 0.43
N ALA A 109 -5.71 -5.97 1.23
CA ALA A 109 -6.69 -4.87 1.19
C ALA A 109 -6.58 -3.99 -0.05
N ILE A 110 -5.35 -3.75 -0.58
CA ILE A 110 -5.14 -2.88 -1.74
C ILE A 110 -5.17 -3.62 -3.08
N LEU A 111 -4.96 -4.93 -3.08
CA LEU A 111 -4.85 -5.77 -4.27
C LEU A 111 -6.00 -5.58 -5.29
N PRO A 112 -7.30 -5.55 -4.89
CA PRO A 112 -8.39 -5.35 -5.83
C PRO A 112 -8.29 -4.03 -6.59
N SER A 113 -7.79 -2.98 -5.93
CA SER A 113 -7.64 -1.66 -6.55
C SER A 113 -6.52 -1.65 -7.59
N PHE A 114 -5.41 -2.34 -7.35
CA PHE A 114 -4.32 -2.49 -8.31
C PHE A 114 -4.69 -3.39 -9.48
N ALA A 115 -5.32 -4.53 -9.22
CA ALA A 115 -5.74 -5.48 -10.26
C ALA A 115 -6.62 -4.82 -11.32
N GLY A 116 -7.58 -3.99 -10.92
CA GLY A 116 -8.43 -3.26 -11.85
C GLY A 116 -7.73 -2.15 -12.65
N LEU A 117 -6.47 -1.82 -12.34
CA LEU A 117 -5.65 -0.82 -13.04
C LEU A 117 -4.58 -1.42 -13.95
N LEU A 118 -4.43 -2.75 -14.00
CA LEU A 118 -3.43 -3.39 -14.87
C LEU A 118 -3.63 -3.05 -16.36
N GLY A 119 -4.87 -2.84 -16.77
CA GLY A 119 -5.19 -2.36 -18.12
C GLY A 119 -4.99 -0.85 -18.34
N ARG A 120 -4.42 -0.12 -17.37
CA ARG A 120 -4.20 1.33 -17.41
C ARG A 120 -2.79 1.70 -16.93
N PRO A 121 -1.76 1.34 -17.71
CA PRO A 121 -0.37 1.52 -17.30
C PRO A 121 -0.02 2.97 -16.99
N GLU A 122 -0.64 3.95 -17.65
CA GLU A 122 -0.45 5.38 -17.40
C GLU A 122 -0.83 5.80 -15.98
N VAL A 123 -1.86 5.18 -15.37
CA VAL A 123 -2.23 5.42 -13.97
C VAL A 123 -1.16 4.86 -13.03
N LEU A 124 -0.67 3.65 -13.31
CA LEU A 124 0.35 3.00 -12.50
C LEU A 124 1.71 3.74 -12.59
N VAL A 125 2.08 4.26 -13.77
CA VAL A 125 3.26 5.09 -13.95
C VAL A 125 3.14 6.38 -13.15
N ARG A 126 1.99 7.07 -13.20
CA ARG A 126 1.76 8.27 -12.39
C ARG A 126 1.77 7.95 -10.89
N PHE A 127 1.16 6.86 -10.48
CA PHE A 127 1.21 6.41 -9.08
C PHE A 127 2.65 6.16 -8.62
N ALA A 128 3.47 5.49 -9.43
CA ALA A 128 4.88 5.20 -9.13
C ALA A 128 5.76 6.47 -9.06
N SER A 129 5.34 7.57 -9.70
CA SER A 129 6.03 8.87 -9.61
C SER A 129 5.70 9.67 -8.35
N LEU A 130 4.66 9.30 -7.61
CA LEU A 130 4.32 9.91 -6.34
C LEU A 130 5.25 9.38 -5.22
N PRO A 131 5.42 10.13 -4.10
CA PRO A 131 6.04 9.58 -2.91
C PRO A 131 5.38 8.26 -2.51
N ASN A 132 6.16 7.28 -2.03
CA ASN A 132 5.58 6.00 -1.62
C ASN A 132 4.52 6.25 -0.53
N PRO A 133 3.28 5.74 -0.65
CA PRO A 133 2.21 6.01 0.32
C PRO A 133 2.41 5.28 1.66
N VAL A 134 3.36 4.35 1.74
CA VAL A 134 3.57 3.44 2.88
C VAL A 134 4.85 3.80 3.64
N ALA A 135 4.86 3.55 4.94
CA ALA A 135 6.01 3.70 5.84
C ALA A 135 6.64 5.11 5.78
N GLY A 136 5.78 6.14 5.85
CA GLY A 136 6.25 7.53 5.86
C GLY A 136 7.01 7.94 4.59
N GLY A 137 6.71 7.33 3.46
CA GLY A 137 7.36 7.62 2.17
C GLY A 137 8.47 6.64 1.79
N ARG A 138 8.91 5.75 2.68
CA ARG A 138 10.02 4.82 2.42
C ARG A 138 9.60 3.55 1.67
N GLY A 139 8.35 3.10 1.87
CA GLY A 139 7.87 1.80 1.41
C GLY A 139 8.34 0.64 2.31
N LEU A 140 7.64 -0.49 2.21
CA LEU A 140 7.83 -1.63 3.13
C LEU A 140 9.28 -2.14 3.16
N ARG A 141 9.91 -2.36 2.00
CA ARG A 141 11.26 -2.94 1.96
C ARG A 141 12.30 -2.05 2.65
N ALA A 142 12.31 -0.75 2.34
CA ALA A 142 13.30 0.15 2.92
C ALA A 142 13.04 0.40 4.41
N ASP A 143 11.78 0.38 4.83
CA ASP A 143 11.39 0.48 6.24
C ASP A 143 11.87 -0.74 7.02
N LEU A 144 11.64 -1.95 6.51
CA LEU A 144 12.11 -3.20 7.11
C LEU A 144 13.63 -3.27 7.17
N ALA A 145 14.32 -2.86 6.10
CA ALA A 145 15.79 -2.82 6.10
C ALA A 145 16.34 -1.84 7.15
N ALA A 146 15.69 -0.70 7.35
CA ALA A 146 16.06 0.26 8.38
C ALA A 146 15.87 -0.32 9.79
N TYR A 147 14.73 -1.00 10.04
CA TYR A 147 14.49 -1.70 11.30
C TYR A 147 15.57 -2.76 11.57
N LEU A 148 15.83 -3.66 10.62
CA LEU A 148 16.84 -4.71 10.76
C LEU A 148 18.25 -4.13 11.00
N ARG A 149 18.58 -3.02 10.35
CA ARG A 149 19.85 -2.33 10.56
C ARG A 149 19.97 -1.82 11.99
N ALA A 150 18.91 -1.20 12.50
CA ALA A 150 18.89 -0.73 13.90
C ALA A 150 19.00 -1.89 14.91
N GLU A 151 18.36 -3.04 14.65
CA GLU A 151 18.49 -4.24 15.49
C GLU A 151 19.91 -4.82 15.45
N ARG A 152 20.56 -4.81 14.29
CA ARG A 152 21.96 -5.22 14.14
C ARG A 152 22.90 -4.27 14.90
N ASP A 153 22.66 -2.96 14.80
CA ASP A 153 23.48 -1.95 15.49
C ASP A 153 23.35 -2.04 17.04
N LEU A 154 22.22 -2.59 17.52
CA LEU A 154 21.99 -2.95 18.93
C LEU A 154 22.61 -4.32 19.31
N GLY A 155 23.26 -5.02 18.39
CA GLY A 155 23.86 -6.33 18.64
C GLY A 155 22.84 -7.49 18.75
N ARG A 156 21.58 -7.29 18.29
CA ARG A 156 20.51 -8.30 18.34
C ARG A 156 20.44 -9.15 17.08
N LEU A 157 21.20 -8.80 16.05
CA LEU A 157 21.48 -9.56 14.84
C LEU A 157 23.00 -9.71 14.69
N ALA A 158 23.42 -10.70 13.91
CA ALA A 158 24.82 -10.91 13.59
C ALA A 158 25.41 -9.63 12.94
N PRO A 159 26.65 -9.24 13.29
CA PRO A 159 27.25 -7.99 12.79
C PRO A 159 27.44 -7.97 11.27
N ASP A 160 27.57 -9.12 10.65
CA ASP A 160 27.68 -9.33 9.20
C ASP A 160 26.34 -9.60 8.50
N ALA A 161 25.21 -9.57 9.23
CA ALA A 161 23.89 -9.79 8.66
C ALA A 161 23.57 -8.77 7.56
N SER A 162 23.24 -9.26 6.38
CA SER A 162 22.82 -8.43 5.24
C SER A 162 21.34 -8.01 5.41
N THR A 163 21.11 -6.87 6.05
CA THR A 163 19.76 -6.36 6.36
C THR A 163 18.95 -6.02 5.11
N GLU A 164 19.62 -5.56 4.04
CA GLU A 164 18.98 -5.29 2.75
C GLU A 164 18.55 -6.59 2.05
N ALA A 165 19.40 -7.62 2.07
CA ALA A 165 19.05 -8.92 1.50
C ALA A 165 17.90 -9.56 2.27
N ALA A 166 17.94 -9.55 3.60
CA ALA A 166 16.87 -10.09 4.44
C ALA A 166 15.53 -9.38 4.17
N ALA A 167 15.52 -8.04 4.12
CA ALA A 167 14.33 -7.28 3.78
C ALA A 167 13.80 -7.61 2.38
N THR A 168 14.70 -7.76 1.40
CA THR A 168 14.33 -8.14 0.03
C THR A 168 13.75 -9.54 -0.04
N MET A 169 14.31 -10.51 0.68
CA MET A 169 13.79 -11.89 0.75
C MET A 169 12.39 -11.93 1.37
N ILE A 170 12.19 -11.23 2.49
CA ILE A 170 10.89 -11.18 3.17
C ILE A 170 9.83 -10.56 2.26
N ILE A 171 10.10 -9.39 1.70
CA ILE A 171 9.15 -8.70 0.84
C ILE A 171 8.91 -9.46 -0.46
N GLY A 172 9.94 -10.06 -1.04
CA GLY A 172 9.84 -10.90 -2.24
C GLY A 172 8.96 -12.12 -2.02
N ALA A 173 9.11 -12.81 -0.88
CA ALA A 173 8.26 -13.95 -0.51
C ALA A 173 6.79 -13.52 -0.33
N CYS A 174 6.54 -12.36 0.28
CA CYS A 174 5.18 -11.80 0.37
C CYS A 174 4.60 -11.48 -1.01
N HIS A 175 5.39 -10.92 -1.92
CA HIS A 175 4.96 -10.60 -3.28
C HIS A 175 4.64 -11.86 -4.09
N GLU A 176 5.32 -12.98 -3.86
CA GLU A 176 5.02 -14.26 -4.51
C GLU A 176 3.57 -14.71 -4.24
N LEU A 177 3.07 -14.47 -3.03
CA LEU A 177 1.67 -14.76 -2.69
C LEU A 177 0.68 -13.79 -3.37
N VAL A 178 1.10 -12.54 -3.59
CA VAL A 178 0.23 -11.46 -4.09
C VAL A 178 0.14 -11.44 -5.61
N LEU A 179 1.26 -11.66 -6.30
CA LEU A 179 1.35 -11.54 -7.76
C LEU A 179 0.36 -12.42 -8.54
N PRO A 180 0.13 -13.70 -8.21
CA PRO A 180 -0.85 -14.53 -8.91
C PRO A 180 -2.26 -13.94 -8.85
N HIS A 181 -2.65 -13.36 -7.72
CA HIS A 181 -3.95 -12.71 -7.54
C HIS A 181 -4.05 -11.41 -8.36
N LEU A 182 -2.95 -10.66 -8.46
CA LEU A 182 -2.89 -9.46 -9.28
C LEU A 182 -3.05 -9.78 -10.77
N LEU A 183 -2.39 -10.85 -11.25
CA LEU A 183 -2.37 -11.25 -12.66
C LEU A 183 -3.60 -12.07 -13.07
N GLY A 184 -4.31 -12.68 -12.12
CA GLY A 184 -5.49 -13.53 -12.35
C GLY A 184 -6.76 -12.78 -12.81
N GLY A 185 -6.67 -11.50 -13.20
CA GLY A 185 -7.73 -10.76 -13.89
C GLY A 185 -8.95 -10.40 -13.05
N GLY A 186 -8.80 -10.23 -11.74
CA GLY A 186 -9.85 -9.62 -10.90
C GLY A 186 -11.00 -10.56 -10.50
N THR A 187 -10.90 -11.87 -10.72
CA THR A 187 -11.67 -12.85 -9.95
C THR A 187 -11.03 -12.91 -8.57
N ALA A 188 -11.43 -11.98 -7.71
CA ALA A 188 -10.86 -11.81 -6.37
C ALA A 188 -11.19 -13.03 -5.49
N THR A 189 -10.41 -14.07 -5.66
CA THR A 189 -10.19 -15.02 -4.58
C THR A 189 -9.46 -14.27 -3.49
N ALA A 190 -9.94 -14.33 -2.25
CA ALA A 190 -9.23 -13.72 -1.12
C ALA A 190 -7.77 -14.21 -1.12
N LEU A 191 -6.84 -13.34 -0.75
CA LEU A 191 -5.44 -13.73 -0.60
C LEU A 191 -5.37 -14.80 0.49
N GLU A 192 -5.08 -16.04 0.09
CA GLU A 192 -4.88 -17.15 1.01
C GLU A 192 -3.40 -17.24 1.39
N ILE A 193 -3.13 -17.08 2.67
CA ILE A 193 -1.78 -17.24 3.22
C ILE A 193 -1.65 -18.71 3.64
N PRO A 194 -0.71 -19.49 3.06
CA PRO A 194 -0.51 -20.88 3.46
C PRO A 194 -0.26 -21.01 4.96
N PRO A 195 -0.84 -22.00 5.64
CA PRO A 195 -0.55 -22.27 7.04
C PRO A 195 0.97 -22.46 7.26
N GLY A 196 1.53 -21.80 8.27
CA GLY A 196 2.96 -21.89 8.58
C GLY A 196 3.86 -20.98 7.74
N PHE A 197 3.38 -20.36 6.65
CA PHE A 197 4.22 -19.56 5.76
C PHE A 197 5.10 -18.53 6.48
N VAL A 198 4.54 -17.79 7.43
CA VAL A 198 5.28 -16.75 8.16
C VAL A 198 6.37 -17.37 9.04
N ASP A 199 6.06 -18.48 9.71
CA ASP A 199 7.00 -19.18 10.60
C ASP A 199 8.16 -19.81 9.82
N GLU A 200 7.86 -20.43 8.69
CA GLU A 200 8.86 -21.02 7.80
C GLU A 200 9.76 -19.95 7.20
N LEU A 201 9.18 -18.84 6.71
CA LEU A 201 9.94 -17.71 6.20
C LEU A 201 10.87 -17.12 7.25
N LEU A 202 10.39 -16.93 8.48
CA LEU A 202 11.20 -16.42 9.59
C LEU A 202 12.33 -17.40 9.95
N THR A 203 12.05 -18.68 9.94
CA THR A 203 13.08 -19.73 10.19
C THR A 203 14.20 -19.63 9.16
N VAL A 204 13.86 -19.52 7.87
CA VAL A 204 14.85 -19.38 6.79
C VAL A 204 15.65 -18.07 6.92
N VAL A 205 14.99 -16.97 7.20
CA VAL A 205 15.65 -15.66 7.30
C VAL A 205 16.57 -15.56 8.50
N LEU A 206 16.13 -16.08 9.67
CA LEU A 206 16.88 -15.93 10.92
C LEU A 206 17.93 -17.02 11.13
N ARG A 207 17.73 -18.23 10.58
CA ARG A 207 18.62 -19.38 10.78
C ARG A 207 19.35 -19.82 9.53
N GLY A 208 18.93 -19.36 8.34
CA GLY A 208 19.46 -19.80 7.05
C GLY A 208 19.00 -21.20 6.65
N ILE A 209 19.51 -21.70 5.54
CA ILE A 209 19.22 -23.03 4.94
C ILE A 209 20.41 -24.00 5.02
N GLY A 210 21.52 -23.57 5.62
CA GLY A 210 22.68 -24.43 5.83
C GLY A 210 22.41 -25.49 6.90
N PRO A 211 23.24 -26.54 6.98
CA PRO A 211 23.18 -27.51 8.10
C PRO A 211 23.33 -26.74 9.41
N ALA A 212 22.58 -27.16 10.44
CA ALA A 212 22.75 -26.58 11.75
C ALA A 212 24.21 -26.71 12.16
N GLY A 213 24.88 -25.59 12.42
CA GLY A 213 26.28 -25.57 12.79
C GLY A 213 26.48 -26.47 14.04
N THR A 214 27.33 -27.45 13.93
CA THR A 214 27.88 -28.15 15.09
C THR A 214 28.74 -27.13 15.81
N SER A 215 28.22 -26.57 16.94
CA SER A 215 28.98 -25.74 17.86
C SER A 215 30.02 -26.57 18.56
#